data_9170cada2c3aeb4399de09403e0e23df
#
_entry.id   9170cada2c3aeb4399de09403e0e23df
#
_cell.length_a   1.000
_cell.length_b   1.000
_cell.length_c   1.000
_cell.angle_alpha   90.00
_cell.angle_beta   90.00
_cell.angle_gamma   90.00
#
_symmetry.space_group_name_H-M   'P 1'
#
loop_
_entity.id
_entity.type
_entity.pdbx_description
1 polymer ?
#
loop_
_entity_poly.entity_id
_entity_poly.type
_entity_poly.pdbx_seq_one_letter_code
_entity_poly.pdbx_strand_id
1 'polypeptide(L)'
;MAEVVRDFYDRYPYPPPVESLETYTQLWRDPQRRRADYHLHWPAREYREDFSVLIAGCGTSQAAKHALRWPHAQITGIDISGTSVRCTEELKRKYGLTNLKVHQLPIDSVGTLEETYDQIICTGVLHHLADPDAGLVALRSVLAPAGAMHLMVYAPYGRTGIYMLQEFCRRLGIRATDDGIRDIIAALRALPPGHPLENLLRSAPDFRNEAALADALLHPQDRAYSVPQFFDFLEQGGFTFGRWAKQAPYSARCGVMAQVPQASRLAELSFPEQYAAIELFRGTLVRHSAIVYRSDAAEASDPISFAGDDWLRYVPIRMPETICVQERLPPGAAAVLINRNHIYTDLFLPIDSAEKSLYDGIDGTRTIAEILQSMPSPSRESQLDLTRSFFERMWWHDQVVFDASGQQSGSAAVSSISLEVGQV
;
A
#
# COMPACT_ATOMS: atom_id res chain seq x y z
N MET A 1 -12.89 -24.46 10.74
CA MET A 1 -11.81 -23.45 10.76
C MET A 1 -12.36 -22.02 10.69
N ALA A 2 -13.20 -21.67 9.72
CA ALA A 2 -13.80 -20.32 9.63
C ALA A 2 -14.54 -19.90 10.91
N GLU A 3 -15.26 -20.82 11.56
CA GLU A 3 -15.92 -20.56 12.85
C GLU A 3 -14.95 -20.22 13.97
N VAL A 4 -13.80 -20.87 14.03
CA VAL A 4 -12.77 -20.59 15.07
C VAL A 4 -12.19 -19.19 14.88
N VAL A 5 -11.95 -18.76 13.64
CA VAL A 5 -11.48 -17.41 13.32
C VAL A 5 -12.57 -16.36 13.60
N ARG A 6 -13.82 -16.65 13.27
CA ARG A 6 -14.96 -15.78 13.61
C ARG A 6 -15.07 -15.58 15.12
N ASP A 7 -15.11 -16.67 15.90
CA ASP A 7 -15.27 -16.63 17.35
C ASP A 7 -14.07 -15.92 18.02
N PHE A 8 -12.87 -16.06 17.43
CA PHE A 8 -11.69 -15.33 17.85
C PHE A 8 -11.88 -13.81 17.68
N TYR A 9 -12.27 -13.31 16.49
CA TYR A 9 -12.48 -11.88 16.26
C TYR A 9 -13.75 -11.32 16.90
N ASP A 10 -14.75 -12.14 17.20
CA ASP A 10 -15.90 -11.73 18.00
C ASP A 10 -15.50 -11.43 19.46
N ARG A 11 -14.48 -12.14 19.98
CA ARG A 11 -13.94 -11.92 21.33
C ARG A 11 -12.84 -10.85 21.38
N TYR A 12 -11.94 -10.85 20.41
CA TYR A 12 -10.79 -9.93 20.31
C TYR A 12 -10.87 -9.13 19.00
N PRO A 13 -11.81 -8.17 18.90
CA PRO A 13 -11.98 -7.40 17.66
C PRO A 13 -10.71 -6.61 17.36
N TYR A 14 -10.17 -6.80 16.14
CA TYR A 14 -8.97 -6.13 15.66
C TYR A 14 -9.18 -5.56 14.26
N PRO A 15 -8.70 -4.31 13.96
CA PRO A 15 -8.16 -3.37 14.97
C PRO A 15 -9.22 -3.01 16.03
N PRO A 16 -8.77 -2.55 17.23
CA PRO A 16 -9.72 -2.19 18.28
C PRO A 16 -10.74 -1.15 17.81
N PRO A 17 -11.98 -1.20 18.34
CA PRO A 17 -13.01 -0.20 18.02
C PRO A 17 -12.50 1.22 18.28
N VAL A 18 -12.86 2.14 17.37
CA VAL A 18 -12.51 3.55 17.47
C VAL A 18 -13.73 4.38 17.91
N GLU A 19 -13.52 5.32 18.83
CA GLU A 19 -14.59 6.17 19.33
C GLU A 19 -14.93 7.32 18.37
N SER A 20 -13.92 7.82 17.64
CA SER A 20 -14.04 8.99 16.79
C SER A 20 -13.22 8.86 15.50
N LEU A 21 -13.78 9.39 14.43
CA LEU A 21 -13.14 9.52 13.12
C LEU A 21 -12.93 11.00 12.70
N GLU A 22 -13.09 11.99 13.60
CA GLU A 22 -12.97 13.40 13.28
C GLU A 22 -11.61 13.75 12.68
N THR A 23 -10.51 13.32 13.32
CA THR A 23 -9.15 13.57 12.82
C THR A 23 -8.96 12.96 11.43
N TYR A 24 -9.48 11.73 11.23
CA TYR A 24 -9.43 11.07 9.93
C TYR A 24 -10.22 11.85 8.88
N THR A 25 -11.44 12.31 9.21
CA THR A 25 -12.29 13.11 8.33
C THR A 25 -11.61 14.40 7.93
N GLN A 26 -10.98 15.09 8.88
CA GLN A 26 -10.24 16.34 8.59
C GLN A 26 -9.08 16.12 7.61
N LEU A 27 -8.30 15.06 7.81
CA LEU A 27 -7.20 14.70 6.90
C LEU A 27 -7.67 14.44 5.46
N TRP A 28 -8.82 13.79 5.29
CA TRP A 28 -9.32 13.41 3.97
C TRP A 28 -10.23 14.44 3.30
N ARG A 29 -10.44 15.62 3.93
CA ARG A 29 -11.01 16.79 3.26
C ARG A 29 -10.09 17.38 2.19
N ASP A 30 -8.78 17.14 2.30
CA ASP A 30 -7.80 17.56 1.32
C ASP A 30 -7.97 16.80 -0.02
N PRO A 31 -8.34 17.49 -1.12
CA PRO A 31 -8.52 16.85 -2.42
C PRO A 31 -7.20 16.32 -3.00
N GLN A 32 -6.06 16.91 -2.69
CA GLN A 32 -4.76 16.43 -3.16
C GLN A 32 -4.42 15.07 -2.55
N ARG A 33 -4.82 14.84 -1.30
CA ARG A 33 -4.68 13.54 -0.64
C ARG A 33 -5.51 12.46 -1.35
N ARG A 34 -6.75 12.77 -1.75
CA ARG A 34 -7.60 11.83 -2.50
C ARG A 34 -7.04 11.57 -3.91
N ARG A 35 -6.58 12.62 -4.61
CA ARG A 35 -5.91 12.44 -5.91
C ARG A 35 -4.66 11.58 -5.81
N ALA A 36 -3.82 11.79 -4.80
CA ALA A 36 -2.64 10.95 -4.58
C ALA A 36 -3.01 9.48 -4.31
N ASP A 37 -4.02 9.24 -3.48
CA ASP A 37 -4.53 7.88 -3.20
C ASP A 37 -5.13 7.23 -4.47
N TYR A 38 -5.85 7.98 -5.29
CA TYR A 38 -6.42 7.50 -6.56
C TYR A 38 -5.31 7.09 -7.55
N HIS A 39 -4.37 7.99 -7.83
CA HIS A 39 -3.30 7.73 -8.80
C HIS A 39 -2.23 6.76 -8.30
N LEU A 40 -2.21 6.44 -7.00
CA LEU A 40 -1.45 5.29 -6.49
C LEU A 40 -1.99 3.97 -7.05
N HIS A 41 -3.32 3.88 -7.28
CA HIS A 41 -4.00 2.69 -7.77
C HIS A 41 -4.18 2.72 -9.30
N TRP A 42 -4.43 3.89 -9.87
CA TRP A 42 -4.72 4.08 -11.30
C TRP A 42 -3.94 5.26 -11.89
N PRO A 43 -2.64 5.15 -12.10
CA PRO A 43 -1.84 6.25 -12.63
C PRO A 43 -2.31 6.73 -14.00
N ALA A 44 -2.72 5.80 -14.90
CA ALA A 44 -3.10 6.11 -16.27
C ALA A 44 -4.58 6.49 -16.47
N ARG A 45 -5.37 6.57 -15.38
CA ARG A 45 -6.80 6.90 -15.47
C ARG A 45 -7.07 8.32 -15.06
N GLU A 46 -8.03 8.93 -15.75
CA GLU A 46 -8.59 10.20 -15.33
C GLU A 46 -9.17 10.12 -13.93
N TYR A 47 -8.87 11.13 -13.11
CA TYR A 47 -9.34 11.18 -11.72
C TYR A 47 -10.87 11.25 -11.63
N ARG A 48 -11.45 10.38 -10.81
CA ARG A 48 -12.87 10.39 -10.45
C ARG A 48 -13.08 9.98 -9.00
N GLU A 49 -14.22 10.31 -8.42
CA GLU A 49 -14.60 9.93 -7.05
C GLU A 49 -15.85 9.01 -7.01
N ASP A 50 -16.47 8.73 -8.13
CA ASP A 50 -17.72 7.97 -8.29
C ASP A 50 -17.47 6.51 -8.67
N PHE A 51 -16.74 5.77 -7.85
CA PHE A 51 -16.39 4.38 -8.08
C PHE A 51 -16.86 3.47 -6.94
N SER A 52 -16.82 2.15 -7.18
CA SER A 52 -17.23 1.14 -6.20
C SER A 52 -16.03 0.53 -5.50
N VAL A 53 -16.11 0.37 -4.17
CA VAL A 53 -15.04 -0.16 -3.33
C VAL A 53 -15.54 -1.28 -2.44
N LEU A 54 -14.87 -2.43 -2.49
CA LEU A 54 -15.05 -3.50 -1.54
C LEU A 54 -13.94 -3.44 -0.47
N ILE A 55 -14.32 -3.41 0.79
CA ILE A 55 -13.40 -3.58 1.92
C ILE A 55 -13.59 -5.00 2.46
N ALA A 56 -12.70 -5.91 2.04
CA ALA A 56 -12.75 -7.31 2.41
C ALA A 56 -11.99 -7.56 3.72
N GLY A 57 -12.72 -7.97 4.76
CA GLY A 57 -12.26 -7.97 6.14
C GLY A 57 -12.22 -6.54 6.69
N CYS A 58 -13.40 -5.90 6.74
CA CYS A 58 -13.49 -4.46 7.05
C CYS A 58 -13.18 -4.12 8.51
N GLY A 59 -13.07 -5.12 9.39
CA GLY A 59 -12.81 -4.93 10.81
C GLY A 59 -13.80 -3.96 11.45
N THR A 60 -13.37 -3.29 12.51
CA THR A 60 -14.24 -2.41 13.31
C THR A 60 -14.46 -1.02 12.71
N SER A 61 -13.66 -0.59 11.70
CA SER A 61 -13.70 0.81 11.26
C SER A 61 -13.24 1.08 9.81
N GLN A 62 -12.61 0.13 9.14
CA GLN A 62 -12.00 0.39 7.83
C GLN A 62 -13.02 0.81 6.77
N ALA A 63 -14.18 0.14 6.70
CA ALA A 63 -15.20 0.51 5.73
C ALA A 63 -15.78 1.92 6.00
N ALA A 64 -15.99 2.28 7.27
CA ALA A 64 -16.42 3.63 7.64
C ALA A 64 -15.36 4.69 7.29
N LYS A 65 -14.08 4.40 7.47
CA LYS A 65 -12.97 5.27 7.05
C LYS A 65 -12.97 5.50 5.55
N HIS A 66 -13.15 4.43 4.75
CA HIS A 66 -13.21 4.57 3.29
C HIS A 66 -14.45 5.33 2.83
N ALA A 67 -15.61 5.17 3.47
CA ALA A 67 -16.81 5.93 3.18
C ALA A 67 -16.63 7.45 3.44
N LEU A 68 -15.89 7.81 4.49
CA LEU A 68 -15.50 9.20 4.76
C LEU A 68 -14.45 9.75 3.80
N ARG A 69 -13.51 8.89 3.38
CA ARG A 69 -12.46 9.25 2.40
C ARG A 69 -13.05 9.58 1.04
N TRP A 70 -14.02 8.79 0.60
CA TRP A 70 -14.61 8.82 -0.73
C TRP A 70 -16.13 9.06 -0.64
N PRO A 71 -16.57 10.29 -0.38
CA PRO A 71 -18.00 10.57 -0.13
C PRO A 71 -18.90 10.31 -1.34
N HIS A 72 -18.34 10.29 -2.56
CA HIS A 72 -19.09 10.01 -3.80
C HIS A 72 -18.99 8.54 -4.26
N ALA A 73 -18.07 7.75 -3.69
CA ALA A 73 -17.92 6.34 -3.99
C ALA A 73 -18.95 5.49 -3.25
N GLN A 74 -19.27 4.31 -3.80
CA GLN A 74 -20.08 3.30 -3.13
C GLN A 74 -19.18 2.32 -2.39
N ILE A 75 -19.29 2.25 -1.09
CA ILE A 75 -18.44 1.40 -0.24
C ILE A 75 -19.24 0.22 0.27
N THR A 76 -18.71 -0.99 0.05
CA THR A 76 -19.23 -2.22 0.63
C THR A 76 -18.18 -2.82 1.56
N GLY A 77 -18.51 -2.97 2.84
CA GLY A 77 -17.65 -3.65 3.82
C GLY A 77 -18.16 -5.08 4.08
N ILE A 78 -17.28 -6.06 4.05
CA ILE A 78 -17.59 -7.43 4.50
C ILE A 78 -16.64 -7.85 5.61
N ASP A 79 -17.15 -8.58 6.59
CA ASP A 79 -16.35 -9.20 7.66
C ASP A 79 -17.05 -10.47 8.15
N ILE A 80 -16.26 -11.45 8.59
CA ILE A 80 -16.77 -12.69 9.19
C ILE A 80 -17.29 -12.46 10.62
N SER A 81 -16.70 -11.50 11.34
CA SER A 81 -17.04 -11.16 12.74
C SER A 81 -18.29 -10.29 12.81
N GLY A 82 -19.30 -10.79 13.52
CA GLY A 82 -20.49 -10.00 13.83
C GLY A 82 -20.18 -8.79 14.73
N THR A 83 -19.16 -8.88 15.56
CA THR A 83 -18.70 -7.77 16.41
C THR A 83 -18.10 -6.65 15.55
N SER A 84 -17.22 -6.97 14.59
CA SER A 84 -16.64 -6.01 13.65
C SER A 84 -17.73 -5.29 12.83
N VAL A 85 -18.69 -6.06 12.32
CA VAL A 85 -19.84 -5.51 11.56
C VAL A 85 -20.65 -4.54 12.42
N ARG A 86 -20.99 -4.89 13.66
CA ARG A 86 -21.73 -4.00 14.57
C ARG A 86 -20.98 -2.69 14.83
N CYS A 87 -19.67 -2.76 15.11
CA CYS A 87 -18.85 -1.56 15.31
C CYS A 87 -18.86 -0.65 14.08
N THR A 88 -18.73 -1.23 12.88
CA THR A 88 -18.77 -0.46 11.63
C THR A 88 -20.15 0.15 11.37
N GLU A 89 -21.25 -0.57 11.67
CA GLU A 89 -22.63 -0.04 11.56
C GLU A 89 -22.91 1.07 12.58
N GLU A 90 -22.28 1.03 13.77
CA GLU A 90 -22.34 2.12 14.75
C GLU A 90 -21.66 3.38 14.22
N LEU A 91 -20.48 3.25 13.62
CA LEU A 91 -19.80 4.37 12.96
C LEU A 91 -20.60 4.90 11.78
N LYS A 92 -21.19 4.04 10.95
CA LYS A 92 -22.07 4.42 9.85
C LYS A 92 -23.23 5.31 10.33
N ARG A 93 -23.91 4.90 11.40
CA ARG A 93 -25.00 5.69 12.01
C ARG A 93 -24.49 6.99 12.61
N LYS A 94 -23.38 6.95 13.36
CA LYS A 94 -22.78 8.12 14.01
C LYS A 94 -22.40 9.22 13.03
N TYR A 95 -21.83 8.84 11.87
CA TYR A 95 -21.35 9.78 10.85
C TYR A 95 -22.29 9.97 9.67
N GLY A 96 -23.48 9.34 9.67
CA GLY A 96 -24.47 9.46 8.61
C GLY A 96 -23.98 8.98 7.24
N LEU A 97 -23.21 7.87 7.19
CA LEU A 97 -22.58 7.38 5.96
C LEU A 97 -23.60 6.66 5.06
N THR A 98 -24.26 7.40 4.19
CA THR A 98 -25.27 6.87 3.26
C THR A 98 -24.68 6.07 2.11
N ASN A 99 -23.40 6.28 1.82
CA ASN A 99 -22.64 5.60 0.78
C ASN A 99 -21.97 4.29 1.26
N LEU A 100 -22.30 3.78 2.45
CA LEU A 100 -21.73 2.57 3.04
C LEU A 100 -22.78 1.48 3.19
N LYS A 101 -22.48 0.27 2.68
CA LYS A 101 -23.16 -0.99 3.01
C LYS A 101 -22.22 -1.87 3.83
N VAL A 102 -22.73 -2.64 4.79
CA VAL A 102 -21.93 -3.56 5.60
C VAL A 102 -22.62 -4.91 5.68
N HIS A 103 -21.87 -6.00 5.50
CA HIS A 103 -22.40 -7.35 5.54
C HIS A 103 -21.53 -8.26 6.41
N GLN A 104 -22.17 -9.08 7.23
CA GLN A 104 -21.47 -10.20 7.87
C GLN A 104 -21.37 -11.32 6.85
N LEU A 105 -20.23 -11.42 6.18
CA LEU A 105 -20.01 -12.34 5.07
C LEU A 105 -18.53 -12.77 5.01
N PRO A 106 -18.23 -14.06 4.91
CA PRO A 106 -16.88 -14.53 4.65
C PRO A 106 -16.46 -14.25 3.20
N ILE A 107 -15.15 -14.08 2.97
CA ILE A 107 -14.60 -13.70 1.65
C ILE A 107 -14.94 -14.71 0.55
N ASP A 108 -14.93 -16.01 0.86
CA ASP A 108 -15.26 -17.08 -0.09
C ASP A 108 -16.69 -17.01 -0.63
N SER A 109 -17.56 -16.30 0.07
CA SER A 109 -18.96 -16.10 -0.29
C SER A 109 -19.24 -14.73 -0.93
N VAL A 110 -18.22 -13.92 -1.23
CA VAL A 110 -18.37 -12.54 -1.72
C VAL A 110 -19.16 -12.46 -3.03
N GLY A 111 -19.09 -13.48 -3.88
CA GLY A 111 -19.86 -13.56 -5.12
C GLY A 111 -21.38 -13.54 -4.93
N THR A 112 -21.89 -13.86 -3.72
CA THR A 112 -23.33 -13.80 -3.40
C THR A 112 -23.88 -12.37 -3.35
N LEU A 113 -23.02 -11.36 -3.33
CA LEU A 113 -23.44 -9.95 -3.41
C LEU A 113 -23.87 -9.55 -4.82
N GLU A 114 -23.48 -10.34 -5.85
CA GLU A 114 -23.79 -10.08 -7.27
C GLU A 114 -23.38 -8.68 -7.73
N GLU A 115 -22.35 -8.08 -7.08
CA GLU A 115 -21.78 -6.77 -7.37
C GLU A 115 -20.35 -6.93 -7.91
N THR A 116 -19.90 -5.99 -8.74
CA THR A 116 -18.49 -5.85 -9.15
C THR A 116 -17.93 -4.54 -8.64
N TYR A 117 -16.62 -4.54 -8.33
CA TYR A 117 -15.97 -3.41 -7.68
C TYR A 117 -14.80 -2.89 -8.50
N ASP A 118 -14.69 -1.56 -8.61
CA ASP A 118 -13.54 -0.90 -9.23
C ASP A 118 -12.29 -1.05 -8.36
N GLN A 119 -12.46 -1.06 -7.04
CA GLN A 119 -11.36 -1.23 -6.08
C GLN A 119 -11.70 -2.30 -5.05
N ILE A 120 -10.71 -3.12 -4.71
CA ILE A 120 -10.78 -4.02 -3.55
C ILE A 120 -9.66 -3.67 -2.58
N ILE A 121 -9.98 -3.48 -1.32
CA ILE A 121 -9.02 -3.34 -0.22
C ILE A 121 -9.09 -4.60 0.64
N CYS A 122 -8.03 -5.40 0.62
CA CYS A 122 -7.90 -6.61 1.42
C CYS A 122 -6.56 -6.60 2.17
N THR A 123 -6.56 -6.02 3.36
CA THR A 123 -5.34 -5.79 4.12
C THR A 123 -5.39 -6.46 5.48
N GLY A 124 -4.50 -7.43 5.71
CA GLY A 124 -4.42 -8.14 6.98
C GLY A 124 -5.46 -9.24 7.13
N VAL A 125 -5.88 -9.90 6.04
CA VAL A 125 -7.01 -10.85 6.08
C VAL A 125 -6.70 -12.21 5.44
N LEU A 126 -6.25 -12.25 4.17
CA LEU A 126 -6.11 -13.51 3.42
C LEU A 126 -5.20 -14.52 4.11
N HIS A 127 -4.14 -14.07 4.76
CA HIS A 127 -3.20 -14.94 5.49
C HIS A 127 -3.81 -15.58 6.76
N HIS A 128 -5.03 -15.21 7.12
CA HIS A 128 -5.81 -15.80 8.21
C HIS A 128 -6.92 -16.75 7.71
N LEU A 129 -7.09 -16.91 6.39
CA LEU A 129 -8.05 -17.85 5.84
C LEU A 129 -7.51 -19.29 5.91
N ALA A 130 -8.43 -20.25 5.99
CA ALA A 130 -8.09 -21.67 5.87
C ALA A 130 -7.52 -22.00 4.48
N ASP A 131 -8.08 -21.37 3.46
CA ASP A 131 -7.64 -21.43 2.07
C ASP A 131 -7.50 -20.00 1.52
N PRO A 132 -6.29 -19.40 1.62
CA PRO A 132 -6.04 -18.06 1.09
C PRO A 132 -6.16 -17.98 -0.43
N ASP A 133 -5.82 -19.07 -1.14
CA ASP A 133 -5.85 -19.11 -2.61
C ASP A 133 -7.29 -19.04 -3.09
N ALA A 134 -8.21 -19.83 -2.51
CA ALA A 134 -9.64 -19.74 -2.78
C ALA A 134 -10.19 -18.34 -2.45
N GLY A 135 -9.77 -17.74 -1.34
CA GLY A 135 -10.13 -16.38 -0.97
C GLY A 135 -9.68 -15.35 -2.00
N LEU A 136 -8.46 -15.46 -2.51
CA LEU A 136 -7.91 -14.57 -3.53
C LEU A 136 -8.69 -14.70 -4.86
N VAL A 137 -9.01 -15.94 -5.28
CA VAL A 137 -9.84 -16.22 -6.47
C VAL A 137 -11.25 -15.65 -6.32
N ALA A 138 -11.86 -15.79 -5.13
CA ALA A 138 -13.17 -15.21 -4.86
C ALA A 138 -13.16 -13.68 -5.00
N LEU A 139 -12.15 -12.98 -4.46
CA LEU A 139 -11.99 -11.53 -4.63
C LEU A 139 -11.77 -11.15 -6.09
N ARG A 140 -10.98 -11.95 -6.84
CA ARG A 140 -10.79 -11.71 -8.27
C ARG A 140 -12.11 -11.76 -9.05
N SER A 141 -13.01 -12.66 -8.68
CA SER A 141 -14.29 -12.84 -9.39
C SER A 141 -15.20 -11.61 -9.34
N VAL A 142 -15.06 -10.78 -8.30
CA VAL A 142 -15.84 -9.56 -8.09
C VAL A 142 -15.06 -8.28 -8.37
N LEU A 143 -13.78 -8.37 -8.75
CA LEU A 143 -12.99 -7.23 -9.20
C LEU A 143 -13.31 -6.93 -10.67
N ALA A 144 -13.66 -5.68 -10.96
CA ALA A 144 -13.88 -5.22 -12.34
C ALA A 144 -12.64 -5.49 -13.22
N PRO A 145 -12.79 -5.75 -14.54
CA PRO A 145 -11.63 -6.05 -15.42
C PRO A 145 -10.51 -5.03 -15.29
N ALA A 146 -10.84 -3.77 -15.25
CA ALA A 146 -9.88 -2.67 -15.09
C ALA A 146 -9.77 -2.20 -13.61
N GLY A 147 -10.21 -3.01 -12.66
CA GLY A 147 -10.15 -2.73 -11.22
C GLY A 147 -8.72 -2.90 -10.66
N ALA A 148 -8.48 -2.28 -9.51
CA ALA A 148 -7.24 -2.44 -8.75
C ALA A 148 -7.52 -3.05 -7.37
N MET A 149 -6.64 -3.93 -6.89
CA MET A 149 -6.73 -4.44 -5.53
C MET A 149 -5.51 -4.02 -4.72
N HIS A 150 -5.75 -3.45 -3.55
CA HIS A 150 -4.72 -3.26 -2.53
C HIS A 150 -4.69 -4.50 -1.63
N LEU A 151 -3.67 -5.30 -1.79
CA LEU A 151 -3.47 -6.54 -1.04
C LEU A 151 -2.36 -6.37 -0.01
N MET A 152 -2.61 -6.81 1.24
CA MET A 152 -1.56 -6.90 2.24
C MET A 152 -1.59 -8.25 2.97
N VAL A 153 -0.44 -8.91 3.02
CA VAL A 153 -0.17 -10.13 3.78
C VAL A 153 1.06 -9.97 4.67
N TYR A 154 1.22 -10.84 5.67
CA TYR A 154 2.38 -10.81 6.54
C TYR A 154 3.64 -11.36 5.86
N ALA A 155 4.80 -10.79 6.23
CA ALA A 155 6.13 -11.20 5.80
C ALA A 155 6.85 -11.99 6.91
N PRO A 156 7.66 -13.04 6.58
CA PRO A 156 8.21 -13.94 7.59
C PRO A 156 9.36 -13.34 8.39
N TYR A 157 10.29 -12.67 7.73
CA TYR A 157 11.58 -12.33 8.35
C TYR A 157 11.46 -11.24 9.41
N GLY A 158 10.72 -10.17 9.12
CA GLY A 158 10.46 -9.10 10.09
C GLY A 158 9.55 -9.52 11.25
N ARG A 159 8.83 -10.64 11.10
CA ARG A 159 7.95 -11.23 12.12
C ARG A 159 8.55 -12.46 12.82
N THR A 160 9.82 -12.76 12.62
CA THR A 160 10.50 -13.94 13.19
C THR A 160 10.25 -14.09 14.69
N GLY A 161 10.36 -13.00 15.46
CA GLY A 161 10.10 -13.02 16.91
C GLY A 161 8.63 -13.34 17.26
N ILE A 162 7.68 -12.94 16.42
CA ILE A 162 6.26 -13.28 16.57
C ILE A 162 6.09 -14.79 16.39
N TYR A 163 6.60 -15.35 15.30
CA TYR A 163 6.46 -16.80 15.00
C TYR A 163 7.16 -17.68 16.04
N MET A 164 8.30 -17.22 16.58
CA MET A 164 8.95 -17.89 17.71
C MET A 164 8.03 -17.96 18.93
N LEU A 165 7.35 -16.86 19.29
CA LEU A 165 6.45 -16.84 20.44
C LEU A 165 5.11 -17.53 20.16
N GLN A 166 4.58 -17.50 18.96
CA GLN A 166 3.43 -18.31 18.56
C GLN A 166 3.72 -19.80 18.79
N GLU A 167 4.89 -20.28 18.34
CA GLU A 167 5.31 -21.66 18.54
C GLU A 167 5.53 -21.99 20.03
N PHE A 168 6.11 -21.07 20.80
CA PHE A 168 6.24 -21.21 22.27
C PHE A 168 4.86 -21.37 22.93
N CYS A 169 3.90 -20.51 22.59
CA CYS A 169 2.54 -20.59 23.12
C CYS A 169 1.84 -21.89 22.75
N ARG A 170 2.00 -22.32 21.50
CA ARG A 170 1.42 -23.57 21.00
C ARG A 170 1.96 -24.79 21.77
N ARG A 171 3.27 -24.83 22.05
CA ARG A 171 3.91 -25.92 22.81
C ARG A 171 3.45 -25.98 24.25
N LEU A 172 3.16 -24.82 24.85
CA LEU A 172 2.66 -24.74 26.25
C LEU A 172 1.14 -24.84 26.35
N GLY A 173 0.42 -24.93 25.23
CA GLY A 173 -1.04 -24.96 25.21
C GLY A 173 -1.69 -23.63 25.63
N ILE A 174 -0.95 -22.50 25.54
CA ILE A 174 -1.48 -21.16 25.78
C ILE A 174 -2.41 -20.80 24.63
N ARG A 175 -3.65 -20.44 24.93
CA ARG A 175 -4.71 -20.15 23.98
C ARG A 175 -5.23 -18.73 24.14
N ALA A 176 -6.02 -18.23 23.16
CA ALA A 176 -6.67 -16.93 23.22
C ALA A 176 -7.83 -16.91 24.26
N THR A 177 -7.45 -16.87 25.52
CA THR A 177 -8.31 -16.73 26.71
C THR A 177 -7.74 -15.63 27.60
N ASP A 178 -8.52 -15.12 28.55
CA ASP A 178 -8.05 -14.08 29.48
C ASP A 178 -6.82 -14.54 30.27
N ASP A 179 -6.77 -15.83 30.66
CA ASP A 179 -5.61 -16.44 31.31
C ASP A 179 -4.41 -16.48 30.34
N GLY A 180 -4.62 -16.96 29.13
CA GLY A 180 -3.57 -16.99 28.10
C GLY A 180 -3.03 -15.62 27.73
N ILE A 181 -3.86 -14.59 27.70
CA ILE A 181 -3.39 -13.19 27.51
C ILE A 181 -2.52 -12.76 28.69
N ARG A 182 -2.92 -13.07 29.93
CA ARG A 182 -2.08 -12.77 31.11
C ARG A 182 -0.74 -13.51 31.07
N ASP A 183 -0.75 -14.78 30.68
CA ASP A 183 0.47 -15.59 30.55
C ASP A 183 1.41 -14.99 29.49
N ILE A 184 0.87 -14.58 28.34
CA ILE A 184 1.64 -13.92 27.28
C ILE A 184 2.24 -12.60 27.77
N ILE A 185 1.47 -11.76 28.44
CA ILE A 185 1.96 -10.48 28.98
C ILE A 185 3.10 -10.72 29.98
N ALA A 186 2.99 -11.74 30.82
CA ALA A 186 4.04 -12.14 31.77
C ALA A 186 5.31 -12.63 31.00
N ALA A 187 5.13 -13.46 29.97
CA ALA A 187 6.22 -13.97 29.15
C ALA A 187 6.95 -12.83 28.40
N LEU A 188 6.21 -11.86 27.83
CA LEU A 188 6.79 -10.70 27.14
C LEU A 188 7.66 -9.83 28.06
N ARG A 189 7.28 -9.70 29.33
CA ARG A 189 8.07 -8.97 30.34
C ARG A 189 9.37 -9.70 30.73
N ALA A 190 9.40 -11.01 30.56
CA ALA A 190 10.54 -11.87 30.89
C ALA A 190 11.44 -12.20 29.69
N LEU A 191 11.17 -11.61 28.51
CA LEU A 191 11.98 -11.86 27.34
C LEU A 191 13.47 -11.49 27.59
N PRO A 192 14.41 -12.35 27.19
CA PRO A 192 15.83 -12.05 27.32
C PRO A 192 16.22 -10.89 26.39
N PRO A 193 17.20 -10.07 26.77
CA PRO A 193 17.75 -9.02 25.93
C PRO A 193 18.18 -9.59 24.57
N GLY A 194 17.91 -8.84 23.49
CA GLY A 194 18.24 -9.25 22.13
C GLY A 194 17.28 -10.27 21.50
N HIS A 195 16.15 -10.56 22.16
CA HIS A 195 15.11 -11.40 21.52
C HIS A 195 14.58 -10.71 20.24
N PRO A 196 14.41 -11.45 19.12
CA PRO A 196 13.97 -10.87 17.84
C PRO A 196 12.68 -10.04 17.88
N LEU A 197 11.81 -10.29 18.86
CA LEU A 197 10.57 -9.52 19.07
C LEU A 197 10.83 -8.13 19.70
N GLU A 198 11.96 -7.91 20.37
CA GLU A 198 12.21 -6.69 21.17
C GLU A 198 12.03 -5.39 20.35
N ASN A 199 12.58 -5.36 19.15
CA ASN A 199 12.47 -4.19 18.27
C ASN A 199 11.02 -3.91 17.85
N LEU A 200 10.26 -4.96 17.57
CA LEU A 200 8.85 -4.84 17.18
C LEU A 200 7.99 -4.36 18.34
N LEU A 201 8.21 -4.88 19.55
CA LEU A 201 7.53 -4.41 20.76
C LEU A 201 7.79 -2.92 21.06
N ARG A 202 8.99 -2.43 20.77
CA ARG A 202 9.34 -1.01 20.94
C ARG A 202 8.71 -0.11 19.89
N SER A 203 8.61 -0.56 18.64
CA SER A 203 8.18 0.23 17.49
C SER A 203 6.67 0.16 17.19
N ALA A 204 5.97 -0.87 17.69
CA ALA A 204 4.57 -1.09 17.41
C ALA A 204 3.70 -0.81 18.66
N PRO A 205 2.99 0.34 18.70
CA PRO A 205 2.09 0.69 19.81
C PRO A 205 0.98 -0.34 20.04
N ASP A 206 0.61 -1.09 19.01
CA ASP A 206 -0.45 -2.10 19.01
C ASP A 206 -0.22 -3.19 20.08
N PHE A 207 1.03 -3.56 20.36
CA PHE A 207 1.36 -4.53 21.41
C PHE A 207 1.01 -4.08 22.84
N ARG A 208 0.48 -2.87 23.01
CA ARG A 208 -0.08 -2.39 24.30
C ARG A 208 -1.55 -2.76 24.49
N ASN A 209 -2.20 -3.32 23.48
CA ASN A 209 -3.60 -3.69 23.47
C ASN A 209 -3.74 -5.22 23.46
N GLU A 210 -4.64 -5.76 24.31
CA GLU A 210 -4.86 -7.20 24.44
C GLU A 210 -5.35 -7.86 23.15
N ALA A 211 -6.24 -7.20 22.39
CA ALA A 211 -6.72 -7.71 21.11
C ALA A 211 -5.59 -7.80 20.08
N ALA A 212 -4.69 -6.81 20.05
CA ALA A 212 -3.52 -6.83 19.17
C ALA A 212 -2.49 -7.91 19.59
N LEU A 213 -2.30 -8.13 20.89
CA LEU A 213 -1.47 -9.24 21.40
C LEU A 213 -2.07 -10.60 21.03
N ALA A 214 -3.39 -10.74 21.20
CA ALA A 214 -4.10 -11.96 20.81
C ALA A 214 -3.97 -12.22 19.31
N ASP A 215 -4.20 -11.20 18.48
CA ASP A 215 -4.07 -11.28 17.02
C ASP A 215 -2.64 -11.68 16.60
N ALA A 216 -1.62 -11.03 17.16
CA ALA A 216 -0.23 -11.28 16.78
C ALA A 216 0.31 -12.62 17.27
N LEU A 217 -0.06 -13.07 18.49
CA LEU A 217 0.63 -14.17 19.19
C LEU A 217 -0.23 -15.41 19.44
N LEU A 218 -1.56 -15.28 19.45
CA LEU A 218 -2.49 -16.37 19.76
C LEU A 218 -3.53 -16.60 18.66
N HIS A 219 -3.38 -15.97 17.50
CA HIS A 219 -4.28 -16.19 16.38
C HIS A 219 -4.28 -17.67 15.98
N PRO A 220 -5.46 -18.31 15.81
CA PRO A 220 -5.54 -19.74 15.53
C PRO A 220 -4.97 -20.13 14.17
N GLN A 221 -4.85 -19.16 13.25
CA GLN A 221 -4.36 -19.37 11.89
C GLN A 221 -3.63 -18.13 11.39
N ASP A 222 -2.33 -18.25 11.16
CA ASP A 222 -1.47 -17.20 10.63
C ASP A 222 -0.47 -17.81 9.64
N ARG A 223 -0.33 -17.19 8.47
CA ARG A 223 0.61 -17.60 7.42
C ARG A 223 1.38 -16.38 6.96
N ALA A 224 2.70 -16.50 6.84
CA ALA A 224 3.53 -15.49 6.21
C ALA A 224 3.92 -15.89 4.79
N TYR A 225 4.18 -14.89 3.96
CA TYR A 225 4.67 -15.05 2.61
C TYR A 225 5.99 -14.32 2.47
N SER A 226 7.04 -15.00 2.00
CA SER A 226 8.23 -14.33 1.47
C SER A 226 7.89 -13.67 0.13
N VAL A 227 8.76 -12.78 -0.37
CA VAL A 227 8.53 -12.15 -1.68
C VAL A 227 8.30 -13.20 -2.78
N PRO A 228 9.11 -14.26 -2.97
CA PRO A 228 8.80 -15.28 -3.97
C PRO A 228 7.41 -15.93 -3.77
N GLN A 229 7.09 -16.33 -2.53
CA GLN A 229 5.79 -16.92 -2.22
C GLN A 229 4.62 -15.96 -2.46
N PHE A 230 4.83 -14.66 -2.26
CA PHE A 230 3.83 -13.65 -2.56
C PHE A 230 3.57 -13.52 -4.06
N PHE A 231 4.62 -13.58 -4.89
CA PHE A 231 4.48 -13.57 -6.35
C PHE A 231 3.80 -14.84 -6.86
N ASP A 232 4.18 -16.03 -6.35
CA ASP A 232 3.50 -17.29 -6.66
C ASP A 232 2.01 -17.24 -6.29
N PHE A 233 1.69 -16.68 -5.13
CA PHE A 233 0.30 -16.49 -4.66
C PHE A 233 -0.51 -15.59 -5.60
N LEU A 234 0.08 -14.49 -6.09
CA LEU A 234 -0.57 -13.61 -7.06
C LEU A 234 -0.82 -14.32 -8.39
N GLU A 235 0.18 -15.03 -8.90
CA GLU A 235 0.08 -15.74 -10.17
C GLU A 235 -1.01 -16.82 -10.12
N GLN A 236 -1.04 -17.63 -9.07
CA GLN A 236 -2.07 -18.66 -8.86
C GLN A 236 -3.46 -18.06 -8.71
N GLY A 237 -3.59 -16.89 -8.09
CA GLY A 237 -4.83 -16.14 -7.98
C GLY A 237 -5.27 -15.42 -9.26
N GLY A 238 -4.45 -15.44 -10.33
CA GLY A 238 -4.72 -14.74 -11.59
C GLY A 238 -4.56 -13.22 -11.47
N PHE A 239 -3.59 -12.77 -10.69
CA PHE A 239 -3.23 -11.36 -10.55
C PHE A 239 -1.84 -11.07 -11.09
N THR A 240 -1.67 -9.84 -11.58
CA THR A 240 -0.37 -9.26 -11.93
C THR A 240 0.01 -8.22 -10.89
N PHE A 241 1.26 -8.25 -10.48
CA PHE A 241 1.83 -7.24 -9.60
C PHE A 241 1.96 -5.90 -10.34
N GLY A 242 1.40 -4.83 -9.78
CA GLY A 242 1.59 -3.47 -10.28
C GLY A 242 2.75 -2.77 -9.57
N ARG A 243 2.61 -2.57 -8.26
CA ARG A 243 3.65 -1.93 -7.44
C ARG A 243 3.49 -2.27 -5.97
N TRP A 244 4.55 -2.10 -5.20
CA TRP A 244 4.42 -2.02 -3.76
C TRP A 244 3.69 -0.71 -3.37
N ALA A 245 2.79 -0.77 -2.40
CA ALA A 245 2.15 0.43 -1.85
C ALA A 245 3.20 1.41 -1.25
N LYS A 246 4.33 0.85 -0.79
CA LYS A 246 5.56 1.57 -0.43
C LYS A 246 6.72 0.88 -1.13
N GLN A 247 7.30 1.51 -2.15
CA GLN A 247 8.34 0.93 -2.99
C GLN A 247 9.74 1.06 -2.41
N ALA A 248 10.02 2.18 -1.75
CA ALA A 248 11.36 2.50 -1.28
C ALA A 248 12.01 1.40 -0.43
N PRO A 249 11.29 0.68 0.47
CA PRO A 249 11.87 -0.44 1.21
C PRO A 249 12.33 -1.62 0.36
N TYR A 250 11.82 -1.77 -0.86
CA TYR A 250 12.14 -2.86 -1.79
C TYR A 250 13.07 -2.43 -2.92
N SER A 251 13.43 -1.15 -3.01
CA SER A 251 14.20 -0.62 -4.12
C SER A 251 15.71 -0.73 -3.87
N ALA A 252 16.44 -1.29 -4.85
CA ALA A 252 17.91 -1.23 -4.87
C ALA A 252 18.45 0.20 -5.04
N ARG A 253 17.59 1.18 -5.38
CA ARG A 253 17.93 2.59 -5.62
C ARG A 253 17.77 3.47 -4.37
N CYS A 254 17.26 2.92 -3.24
CA CYS A 254 16.86 3.69 -2.08
C CYS A 254 17.62 3.29 -0.82
N GLY A 255 17.94 4.30 0.01
CA GLY A 255 18.54 4.09 1.32
C GLY A 255 19.85 3.32 1.29
N VAL A 256 20.04 2.45 2.27
CA VAL A 256 21.26 1.63 2.41
C VAL A 256 21.48 0.71 1.20
N MET A 257 20.40 0.28 0.52
CA MET A 257 20.51 -0.62 -0.62
C MET A 257 21.23 0.00 -1.81
N ALA A 258 21.13 1.31 -2.01
CA ALA A 258 21.85 2.04 -3.04
C ALA A 258 23.37 2.20 -2.73
N GLN A 259 23.78 1.89 -1.50
CA GLN A 259 25.16 2.10 -1.00
C GLN A 259 25.93 0.80 -0.78
N VAL A 260 25.24 -0.36 -0.84
CA VAL A 260 25.93 -1.66 -0.65
C VAL A 260 26.88 -1.94 -1.83
N PRO A 261 28.02 -2.60 -1.61
CA PRO A 261 28.96 -2.96 -2.69
C PRO A 261 28.32 -3.80 -3.81
N GLN A 262 27.23 -4.47 -3.53
CA GLN A 262 26.49 -5.34 -4.46
C GLN A 262 25.38 -4.62 -5.23
N ALA A 263 25.20 -3.30 -5.08
CA ALA A 263 24.10 -2.55 -5.68
C ALA A 263 24.02 -2.75 -7.22
N SER A 264 25.17 -2.81 -7.93
CA SER A 264 25.20 -3.07 -9.37
C SER A 264 24.67 -4.47 -9.73
N ARG A 265 25.05 -5.49 -8.95
CA ARG A 265 24.55 -6.86 -9.16
C ARG A 265 23.06 -6.99 -8.87
N LEU A 266 22.58 -6.29 -7.86
CA LEU A 266 21.14 -6.22 -7.59
C LEU A 266 20.36 -5.59 -8.74
N ALA A 267 20.92 -4.55 -9.37
CA ALA A 267 20.28 -3.87 -10.50
C ALA A 267 20.18 -4.74 -11.78
N GLU A 268 21.00 -5.79 -11.90
CA GLU A 268 20.99 -6.76 -13.01
C GLU A 268 19.90 -7.84 -12.87
N LEU A 269 19.37 -8.04 -11.66
CA LEU A 269 18.31 -9.04 -11.40
C LEU A 269 16.94 -8.53 -11.92
N SER A 270 16.03 -9.46 -12.19
CA SER A 270 14.61 -9.11 -12.38
C SER A 270 14.02 -8.44 -11.14
N PHE A 271 12.99 -7.61 -11.29
CA PHE A 271 12.39 -6.93 -10.13
C PHE A 271 11.94 -7.90 -9.02
N PRO A 272 11.27 -9.04 -9.29
CA PRO A 272 10.92 -9.99 -8.24
C PRO A 272 12.15 -10.52 -7.49
N GLU A 273 13.25 -10.81 -8.19
CA GLU A 273 14.50 -11.29 -7.57
C GLU A 273 15.19 -10.18 -6.76
N GLN A 274 15.18 -8.93 -7.27
CA GLN A 274 15.67 -7.78 -6.48
C GLN A 274 14.91 -7.65 -5.17
N TYR A 275 13.58 -7.68 -5.22
CA TYR A 275 12.72 -7.57 -4.04
C TYR A 275 12.97 -8.71 -3.04
N ALA A 276 13.14 -9.94 -3.53
CA ALA A 276 13.46 -11.10 -2.69
C ALA A 276 14.83 -10.96 -2.01
N ALA A 277 15.85 -10.52 -2.74
CA ALA A 277 17.18 -10.29 -2.18
C ALA A 277 17.18 -9.16 -1.13
N ILE A 278 16.43 -8.08 -1.39
CA ILE A 278 16.31 -6.93 -0.49
C ILE A 278 15.53 -7.30 0.76
N GLU A 279 14.47 -8.10 0.64
CA GLU A 279 13.72 -8.63 1.79
C GLU A 279 14.67 -9.37 2.76
N LEU A 280 15.49 -10.27 2.23
CA LEU A 280 16.47 -11.03 3.02
C LEU A 280 17.53 -10.12 3.66
N PHE A 281 18.07 -9.16 2.90
CA PHE A 281 19.09 -8.25 3.41
C PHE A 281 18.54 -7.35 4.52
N ARG A 282 17.33 -6.78 4.34
CA ARG A 282 16.70 -5.93 5.37
C ARG A 282 16.27 -6.74 6.59
N GLY A 283 15.71 -7.93 6.42
CA GLY A 283 15.26 -8.82 7.50
C GLY A 283 14.17 -8.22 8.41
N THR A 284 13.67 -7.03 8.13
CA THR A 284 12.78 -6.24 9.02
C THR A 284 11.43 -5.93 8.38
N LEU A 285 11.18 -6.40 7.17
CA LEU A 285 9.87 -6.28 6.52
C LEU A 285 8.85 -7.16 7.26
N VAL A 286 7.84 -6.55 7.86
CA VAL A 286 6.81 -7.26 8.65
C VAL A 286 5.57 -7.63 7.83
N ARG A 287 5.42 -7.04 6.64
CA ARG A 287 4.28 -7.25 5.74
C ARG A 287 4.65 -6.86 4.31
N HIS A 288 4.00 -7.51 3.35
CA HIS A 288 3.98 -7.15 1.95
C HIS A 288 2.66 -6.47 1.64
N SER A 289 2.72 -5.28 1.06
CA SER A 289 1.55 -4.49 0.70
C SER A 289 1.71 -3.99 -0.72
N ALA A 290 0.83 -4.44 -1.62
CA ALA A 290 0.95 -4.20 -3.05
C ALA A 290 -0.37 -3.76 -3.67
N ILE A 291 -0.27 -3.01 -4.77
CA ILE A 291 -1.35 -2.78 -5.71
C ILE A 291 -1.22 -3.82 -6.81
N VAL A 292 -2.29 -4.58 -7.03
CA VAL A 292 -2.33 -5.67 -8.00
C VAL A 292 -3.54 -5.52 -8.92
N TYR A 293 -3.42 -6.06 -10.12
CA TYR A 293 -4.46 -5.99 -11.15
C TYR A 293 -4.79 -7.39 -11.65
N ARG A 294 -5.93 -7.57 -12.29
CA ARG A 294 -6.25 -8.84 -12.95
C ARG A 294 -5.25 -9.12 -14.08
N SER A 295 -4.73 -10.35 -14.16
CA SER A 295 -3.75 -10.75 -15.19
C SER A 295 -4.34 -10.78 -16.61
N ASP A 296 -5.68 -10.85 -16.74
CA ASP A 296 -6.41 -10.78 -18.00
C ASP A 296 -6.84 -9.36 -18.39
N ALA A 297 -6.41 -8.34 -17.62
CA ALA A 297 -6.67 -6.93 -17.93
C ALA A 297 -5.57 -6.36 -18.85
N ALA A 298 -5.98 -5.57 -19.86
CA ALA A 298 -5.04 -4.92 -20.78
C ALA A 298 -4.11 -3.89 -20.11
N GLU A 299 -4.47 -3.41 -18.92
CA GLU A 299 -3.79 -2.35 -18.16
C GLU A 299 -2.89 -2.88 -17.04
N ALA A 300 -2.60 -4.18 -17.01
CA ALA A 300 -1.85 -4.84 -15.94
C ALA A 300 -0.34 -4.49 -15.89
N SER A 301 0.14 -3.55 -16.72
CA SER A 301 1.52 -3.06 -16.68
C SER A 301 1.62 -1.77 -15.88
N ASP A 302 2.76 -1.54 -15.21
CA ASP A 302 3.05 -0.26 -14.57
C ASP A 302 3.14 0.85 -15.64
N PRO A 303 2.20 1.80 -15.67
CA PRO A 303 2.17 2.83 -16.70
C PRO A 303 3.23 3.91 -16.48
N ILE A 304 3.89 3.94 -15.30
CA ILE A 304 4.90 4.93 -14.97
C ILE A 304 6.25 4.50 -15.52
N SER A 305 6.70 5.18 -16.58
CA SER A 305 7.98 4.96 -17.21
C SER A 305 8.69 6.30 -17.47
N PHE A 306 9.98 6.33 -17.21
CA PHE A 306 10.83 7.49 -17.50
C PHE A 306 11.66 7.27 -18.80
N ALA A 307 11.33 6.22 -19.57
CA ALA A 307 11.88 6.02 -20.90
C ALA A 307 11.20 6.95 -21.91
N GLY A 308 11.94 7.39 -22.95
CA GLY A 308 11.41 8.35 -23.94
C GLY A 308 11.09 9.71 -23.32
N ASP A 309 10.03 10.37 -23.81
CA ASP A 309 9.65 11.73 -23.40
C ASP A 309 8.22 11.83 -22.83
N ASP A 310 7.47 10.73 -22.77
CA ASP A 310 6.08 10.73 -22.28
C ASP A 310 5.95 11.16 -20.82
N TRP A 311 6.98 10.91 -20.00
CA TRP A 311 7.04 11.34 -18.60
C TRP A 311 6.91 12.87 -18.44
N LEU A 312 7.22 13.67 -19.44
CA LEU A 312 7.04 15.12 -19.43
C LEU A 312 5.56 15.54 -19.31
N ARG A 313 4.64 14.67 -19.71
CA ARG A 313 3.18 14.89 -19.63
C ARG A 313 2.60 14.51 -18.28
N TYR A 314 3.36 13.80 -17.43
CA TYR A 314 2.87 13.43 -16.11
C TYR A 314 2.63 14.66 -15.24
N VAL A 315 1.53 14.64 -14.47
CA VAL A 315 1.28 15.62 -13.42
C VAL A 315 1.76 15.03 -12.10
N PRO A 316 2.84 15.54 -11.51
CA PRO A 316 3.34 15.04 -10.24
C PRO A 316 2.44 15.52 -9.10
N ILE A 317 2.07 14.59 -8.20
CA ILE A 317 1.27 14.84 -7.01
C ILE A 317 2.09 14.40 -5.80
N ARG A 318 2.39 15.32 -4.90
CA ARG A 318 3.17 15.00 -3.67
C ARG A 318 2.40 13.99 -2.82
N MET A 319 3.13 13.00 -2.30
CA MET A 319 2.54 12.14 -1.28
C MET A 319 2.24 12.98 -0.03
N PRO A 320 1.03 12.87 0.54
CA PRO A 320 0.60 13.76 1.64
C PRO A 320 1.46 13.68 2.89
N GLU A 321 2.17 12.57 3.09
CA GLU A 321 3.06 12.33 4.22
C GLU A 321 4.49 12.78 3.98
N THR A 322 4.80 13.29 2.79
CA THR A 322 6.11 13.85 2.46
C THR A 322 6.32 15.18 3.21
N ILE A 323 7.39 15.25 3.97
CA ILE A 323 7.89 16.48 4.57
C ILE A 323 9.19 16.91 3.93
N CYS A 324 9.39 18.23 3.81
CA CYS A 324 10.59 18.84 3.28
C CYS A 324 11.34 19.51 4.44
N VAL A 325 12.44 18.91 4.88
CA VAL A 325 13.29 19.39 5.96
C VAL A 325 14.38 20.28 5.37
N GLN A 326 14.58 21.49 5.95
CA GLN A 326 15.56 22.46 5.47
C GLN A 326 16.59 22.85 6.55
N GLU A 327 16.61 22.13 7.66
CA GLU A 327 17.54 22.35 8.75
C GLU A 327 18.46 21.15 8.96
N ARG A 328 19.71 21.39 9.37
CA ARG A 328 20.72 20.36 9.67
C ARG A 328 20.93 19.39 8.49
N LEU A 329 21.13 19.98 7.34
CA LEU A 329 21.22 19.25 6.07
C LEU A 329 22.59 18.58 5.88
N PRO A 330 22.64 17.46 5.12
CA PRO A 330 23.90 16.93 4.63
C PRO A 330 24.60 17.92 3.69
N PRO A 331 25.95 17.84 3.55
CA PRO A 331 26.69 18.69 2.65
C PRO A 331 26.13 18.64 1.20
N GLY A 332 25.93 19.83 0.59
CA GLY A 332 25.43 19.97 -0.77
C GLY A 332 23.90 19.88 -0.92
N ALA A 333 23.15 19.47 0.09
CA ALA A 333 21.70 19.46 0.04
C ALA A 333 21.11 20.83 0.35
N ALA A 334 20.04 21.20 -0.39
CA ALA A 334 19.18 22.35 -0.10
C ALA A 334 17.95 21.95 0.74
N ALA A 335 17.56 20.67 0.67
CA ALA A 335 16.53 20.09 1.54
C ALA A 335 16.70 18.56 1.61
N VAL A 336 15.96 17.94 2.53
CA VAL A 336 15.80 16.48 2.62
C VAL A 336 14.30 16.16 2.61
N LEU A 337 13.87 15.31 1.67
CA LEU A 337 12.49 14.81 1.62
C LEU A 337 12.38 13.51 2.42
N ILE A 338 11.37 13.43 3.28
CA ILE A 338 11.09 12.27 4.12
C ILE A 338 9.60 11.95 4.01
N ASN A 339 9.28 10.71 3.65
CA ASN A 339 7.91 10.22 3.75
C ASN A 339 7.71 9.62 5.14
N ARG A 340 6.87 10.24 5.98
CA ARG A 340 6.61 9.83 7.37
C ARG A 340 5.90 8.48 7.51
N ASN A 341 5.40 7.92 6.41
CA ASN A 341 4.84 6.57 6.41
C ASN A 341 5.90 5.47 6.43
N HIS A 342 7.18 5.80 6.18
CA HIS A 342 8.29 4.87 6.34
C HIS A 342 8.72 4.77 7.80
N ILE A 343 9.04 3.53 8.21
CA ILE A 343 9.63 3.26 9.54
C ILE A 343 11.15 3.12 9.46
N TYR A 344 11.73 3.18 8.25
CA TYR A 344 13.15 3.00 8.00
C TYR A 344 13.87 4.35 7.99
N THR A 345 14.86 4.49 8.84
CA THR A 345 15.60 5.76 9.02
C THR A 345 16.57 6.06 7.88
N ASP A 346 16.87 5.08 7.05
CA ASP A 346 17.72 5.21 5.86
C ASP A 346 16.95 5.70 4.62
N LEU A 347 15.61 5.71 4.65
CA LEU A 347 14.78 6.11 3.52
C LEU A 347 14.47 7.62 3.55
N PHE A 348 15.42 8.42 3.16
CA PHE A 348 15.29 9.85 2.95
C PHE A 348 15.96 10.26 1.63
N LEU A 349 15.51 11.36 1.04
CA LEU A 349 16.00 11.83 -0.26
C LEU A 349 16.59 13.23 -0.11
N PRO A 350 17.93 13.38 -0.06
CA PRO A 350 18.57 14.68 -0.17
C PRO A 350 18.39 15.26 -1.57
N ILE A 351 18.06 16.54 -1.66
CA ILE A 351 17.88 17.28 -2.89
C ILE A 351 18.70 18.56 -2.88
N ASP A 352 19.30 18.91 -4.01
CA ASP A 352 20.06 20.15 -4.19
C ASP A 352 19.14 21.35 -4.49
N SER A 353 19.72 22.53 -4.78
CA SER A 353 18.96 23.75 -5.03
C SER A 353 18.13 23.70 -6.33
N ALA A 354 18.63 23.04 -7.38
CA ALA A 354 17.91 22.89 -8.64
C ALA A 354 16.73 21.92 -8.48
N GLU A 355 16.94 20.78 -7.85
CA GLU A 355 15.92 19.81 -7.48
C GLU A 355 14.88 20.39 -6.52
N LYS A 356 15.31 21.25 -5.57
CA LYS A 356 14.41 21.95 -4.65
C LYS A 356 13.47 22.88 -5.42
N SER A 357 13.96 23.56 -6.46
CA SER A 357 13.12 24.40 -7.32
C SER A 357 12.08 23.59 -8.09
N LEU A 358 12.46 22.42 -8.61
CA LEU A 358 11.51 21.47 -9.22
C LEU A 358 10.45 20.99 -8.20
N TYR A 359 10.92 20.62 -6.99
CA TYR A 359 10.02 20.21 -5.90
C TYR A 359 9.00 21.29 -5.54
N ASP A 360 9.45 22.54 -5.42
CA ASP A 360 8.57 23.68 -5.10
C ASP A 360 7.55 23.95 -6.22
N GLY A 361 7.91 23.63 -7.46
CA GLY A 361 7.02 23.71 -8.61
C GLY A 361 5.86 22.71 -8.63
N ILE A 362 5.90 21.65 -7.82
CA ILE A 362 4.85 20.62 -7.78
C ILE A 362 3.62 21.17 -7.05
N ASP A 363 2.52 21.37 -7.76
CA ASP A 363 1.23 21.83 -7.22
C ASP A 363 0.09 20.79 -7.42
N GLY A 364 0.38 19.66 -8.07
CA GLY A 364 -0.58 18.62 -8.37
C GLY A 364 -1.50 18.91 -9.57
N THR A 365 -1.20 19.96 -10.35
CA THR A 365 -2.01 20.37 -11.52
C THR A 365 -1.16 20.54 -12.77
N ARG A 366 0.07 21.04 -12.64
CA ARG A 366 1.00 21.25 -13.75
C ARG A 366 1.73 19.96 -14.12
N THR A 367 1.91 19.77 -15.42
CA THR A 367 2.78 18.71 -15.96
C THR A 367 4.25 18.99 -15.63
N ILE A 368 5.08 17.94 -15.70
CA ILE A 368 6.53 18.11 -15.52
C ILE A 368 7.09 19.08 -16.57
N ALA A 369 6.59 19.04 -17.82
CA ALA A 369 7.00 19.98 -18.86
C ALA A 369 6.72 21.45 -18.50
N GLU A 370 5.55 21.75 -17.93
CA GLU A 370 5.17 23.09 -17.49
C GLU A 370 5.99 23.55 -16.27
N ILE A 371 6.29 22.65 -15.33
CA ILE A 371 7.18 22.94 -14.21
C ILE A 371 8.57 23.29 -14.72
N LEU A 372 9.10 22.48 -15.66
CA LEU A 372 10.42 22.70 -16.27
C LEU A 372 10.51 24.04 -17.00
N GLN A 373 9.46 24.43 -17.75
CA GLN A 373 9.39 25.70 -18.48
C GLN A 373 9.42 26.93 -17.55
N SER A 374 8.95 26.79 -16.32
CA SER A 374 8.94 27.87 -15.34
C SER A 374 10.30 28.13 -14.67
N MET A 375 11.31 27.29 -14.94
CA MET A 375 12.64 27.40 -14.31
C MET A 375 13.61 28.20 -15.17
N PRO A 376 14.48 29.03 -14.55
CA PRO A 376 15.57 29.72 -15.24
C PRO A 376 16.61 28.69 -15.72
N SER A 377 16.98 28.73 -17.01
CA SER A 377 17.84 27.70 -17.62
C SER A 377 19.13 28.23 -18.25
N PRO A 378 20.26 27.53 -18.10
CA PRO A 378 21.47 27.73 -18.92
C PRO A 378 21.59 26.74 -20.09
N SER A 379 21.05 25.50 -20.04
CA SER A 379 21.00 24.56 -21.18
C SER A 379 19.85 23.57 -21.02
N ARG A 380 19.09 23.36 -22.11
CA ARG A 380 17.87 22.56 -22.09
C ARG A 380 18.13 21.06 -21.90
N GLU A 381 19.20 20.51 -22.47
CA GLU A 381 19.50 19.08 -22.43
C GLU A 381 19.93 18.62 -21.02
N SER A 382 20.88 19.34 -20.39
CA SER A 382 21.31 19.07 -19.02
C SER A 382 20.16 19.19 -18.01
N GLN A 383 19.22 20.08 -18.28
CA GLN A 383 18.04 20.30 -17.44
C GLN A 383 17.03 19.15 -17.56
N LEU A 384 16.87 18.56 -18.76
CA LEU A 384 15.99 17.40 -18.98
C LEU A 384 16.48 16.17 -18.21
N ASP A 385 17.78 15.87 -18.27
CA ASP A 385 18.37 14.72 -17.57
C ASP A 385 18.27 14.86 -16.06
N LEU A 386 18.55 16.06 -15.53
CA LEU A 386 18.37 16.37 -14.11
C LEU A 386 16.91 16.18 -13.68
N THR A 387 15.98 16.72 -14.47
CA THR A 387 14.55 16.67 -14.18
C THR A 387 14.04 15.22 -14.20
N ARG A 388 14.42 14.44 -15.21
CA ARG A 388 14.10 13.01 -15.32
C ARG A 388 14.59 12.24 -14.09
N SER A 389 15.88 12.38 -13.79
CA SER A 389 16.51 11.71 -12.65
C SER A 389 15.84 12.10 -11.32
N PHE A 390 15.51 13.38 -11.14
CA PHE A 390 14.86 13.87 -9.94
C PHE A 390 13.46 13.27 -9.75
N PHE A 391 12.57 13.32 -10.77
CA PHE A 391 11.22 12.78 -10.64
C PHE A 391 11.22 11.25 -10.52
N GLU A 392 12.11 10.54 -11.22
CA GLU A 392 12.29 9.09 -11.06
C GLU A 392 12.74 8.73 -9.63
N ARG A 393 13.69 9.47 -9.05
CA ARG A 393 14.12 9.27 -7.66
C ARG A 393 13.00 9.56 -6.68
N MET A 394 12.23 10.64 -6.87
CA MET A 394 11.07 10.93 -6.02
C MET A 394 10.04 9.81 -6.06
N TRP A 395 9.77 9.23 -7.22
CA TRP A 395 8.84 8.13 -7.37
C TRP A 395 9.30 6.87 -6.63
N TRP A 396 10.57 6.48 -6.80
CA TRP A 396 11.16 5.34 -6.10
C TRP A 396 11.23 5.53 -4.57
N HIS A 397 11.36 6.77 -4.09
CA HIS A 397 11.40 7.10 -2.66
C HIS A 397 9.99 7.34 -2.06
N ASP A 398 8.92 7.03 -2.80
CA ASP A 398 7.53 7.25 -2.36
C ASP A 398 7.25 8.71 -1.94
N GLN A 399 7.86 9.70 -2.62
CA GLN A 399 7.64 11.12 -2.36
C GLN A 399 6.56 11.71 -3.26
N VAL A 400 6.27 11.05 -4.38
CA VAL A 400 5.35 11.49 -5.41
C VAL A 400 4.62 10.31 -6.04
N VAL A 401 3.39 10.53 -6.50
CA VAL A 401 2.68 9.73 -7.49
C VAL A 401 2.41 10.59 -8.70
N PHE A 402 2.04 9.97 -9.82
CA PHE A 402 1.78 10.69 -11.07
C PHE A 402 0.37 10.43 -11.57
N ASP A 403 -0.28 11.50 -12.02
CA ASP A 403 -1.39 11.41 -12.96
C ASP A 403 -0.79 11.31 -14.37
N ALA A 404 -0.86 10.13 -14.95
CA ALA A 404 -0.37 9.82 -16.30
C ALA A 404 -1.52 9.66 -17.32
N SER A 405 -2.75 10.06 -16.98
CA SER A 405 -3.94 9.92 -17.83
C SER A 405 -3.82 10.67 -19.17
N GLY A 406 -3.04 11.73 -19.22
CA GLY A 406 -2.77 12.49 -20.45
C GLY A 406 -2.01 11.74 -21.56
N GLN A 407 -1.49 10.52 -21.30
CA GLN A 407 -0.85 9.69 -22.31
C GLN A 407 -1.83 9.09 -23.32
N GLN A 408 -3.03 8.72 -22.91
CA GLN A 408 -4.03 8.05 -23.77
C GLN A 408 -4.57 8.95 -24.88
N SER A 409 -4.57 10.27 -24.68
CA SER A 409 -5.04 11.25 -25.67
C SER A 409 -4.11 11.38 -26.89
N GLY A 410 -2.84 10.99 -26.79
CA GLY A 410 -1.84 11.12 -27.86
C GLY A 410 -1.80 9.93 -28.83
N SER A 411 -2.15 8.72 -28.37
CA SER A 411 -2.13 7.51 -29.21
C SER A 411 -3.30 7.45 -30.21
N ALA A 412 -4.44 8.02 -29.86
CA ALA A 412 -5.60 8.08 -30.77
C ALA A 412 -5.46 9.13 -31.88
N ALA A 413 -4.66 10.18 -31.70
CA ALA A 413 -4.46 11.24 -32.68
C ALA A 413 -3.43 10.89 -33.79
N VAL A 414 -2.55 9.90 -33.55
CA VAL A 414 -1.54 9.48 -34.53
C VAL A 414 -2.09 8.45 -35.54
N SER A 415 -3.20 7.77 -35.20
CA SER A 415 -3.83 6.78 -36.09
C SER A 415 -4.74 7.40 -37.17
N SER A 416 -4.99 8.71 -37.17
CA SER A 416 -5.89 9.39 -38.12
C SER A 416 -5.20 10.27 -39.19
N ILE A 417 -3.85 10.27 -39.24
CA ILE A 417 -3.09 11.04 -40.26
C ILE A 417 -2.20 10.10 -41.09
N SER A 418 -2.78 9.10 -41.70
CA SER A 418 -2.09 8.35 -42.75
C SER A 418 -3.14 7.67 -43.63
N LEU A 419 -3.74 8.42 -44.55
CA LEU A 419 -4.32 7.91 -45.81
C LEU A 419 -4.97 9.06 -46.59
N GLU A 420 -4.15 9.92 -47.19
CA GLU A 420 -4.47 10.66 -48.42
C GLU A 420 -3.16 11.13 -49.06
N VAL A 421 -2.54 10.25 -49.83
CA VAL A 421 -1.68 10.66 -50.95
C VAL A 421 -2.27 10.02 -52.20
N GLY A 422 -2.97 10.86 -52.92
CA GLY A 422 -3.70 10.50 -54.11
C GLY A 422 -2.79 10.04 -55.26
N GLN A 423 -3.37 9.19 -56.09
CA GLN A 423 -3.00 8.98 -57.48
C GLN A 423 -3.31 10.23 -58.29
N VAL A 424 -2.32 10.76 -58.97
CA VAL A 424 -2.39 11.25 -60.37
C VAL A 424 -1.04 10.94 -61.02
#